data_9e6392f447cdb53bf3601a367a8dc755
#
_entry.id   9e6392f447cdb53bf3601a367a8dc755
#
_cell.length_a   1.000
_cell.length_b   1.000
_cell.length_c   1.000
_cell.angle_alpha   90.00
_cell.angle_beta   90.00
_cell.angle_gamma   90.00
#
_symmetry.space_group_name_H-M   'P 1'
#
loop_
_entity.id
_entity.type
_entity.pdbx_description
1 polymer ?
#
loop_
_entity_poly.entity_id
_entity_poly.type
_entity_poly.pdbx_seq_one_letter_code
_entity_poly.pdbx_strand_id
1 'polypeptide(L)'
;MKKFVSIVLGLIIVIICGVFVLRNNLKDNNEVIFWTLQMSDFSDYMNGVISDFENENPEIKIKWIDVPFSEGEKRTLASVLSDNPPDLINLNPDFSATLAQKGALYEIAEENAAQYNPAIINSLKYNGKLYSLPWYATSAVTIYNKDLINKAGVKVPQTYEQIVNIAPAVKSKSGAYVFLPNITENDTMLKILNKYGINSSETISSEKSEYVFNMFKTLYEKNLIPKESITQTHREALEKYMSENIVLFQAGANFLNMIKENAPSTYSHTDVAPQIVGELGQNDFSLMNFVIPEKAKHKSDAIKFALYLTNNKNQLELAKLTNVIAVNKETLNNEFYTTYSDNDLMAKARVISAKQLNHVEPVLKSSRNQKDINNLINTAVQNILLNKGNTKQLLEKLSKDWSDLLK
;
A
#
# COMPACT_ATOMS: atom_id res chain seq x y z
N MET A 1 52.37 -42.26 38.94
CA MET A 1 50.93 -42.19 38.94
C MET A 1 50.39 -40.73 38.97
N LYS A 2 50.74 -39.91 40.01
CA LYS A 2 50.15 -38.51 40.10
C LYS A 2 50.41 -37.62 38.89
N LYS A 3 51.59 -37.63 38.24
CA LYS A 3 51.89 -36.82 37.04
C LYS A 3 51.09 -37.25 35.80
N PHE A 4 50.79 -38.55 35.68
CA PHE A 4 50.01 -39.08 34.54
C PHE A 4 48.53 -38.70 34.66
N VAL A 5 47.97 -38.71 35.87
CA VAL A 5 46.60 -38.30 36.16
C VAL A 5 46.43 -36.81 35.89
N SER A 6 47.44 -35.98 36.25
CA SER A 6 47.36 -34.53 35.98
C SER A 6 47.41 -34.19 34.47
N ILE A 7 48.14 -34.96 33.67
CA ILE A 7 48.20 -34.76 32.21
C ILE A 7 46.87 -35.17 31.55
N VAL A 8 46.27 -36.28 32.00
CA VAL A 8 44.95 -36.74 31.47
C VAL A 8 43.85 -35.77 31.85
N LEU A 9 43.86 -35.23 33.08
CA LEU A 9 42.89 -34.21 33.51
C LEU A 9 43.00 -32.91 32.70
N GLY A 10 44.25 -32.46 32.40
CA GLY A 10 44.51 -31.31 31.58
C GLY A 10 44.01 -31.46 30.14
N LEU A 11 44.20 -32.66 29.55
CA LEU A 11 43.69 -32.98 28.22
C LEU A 11 42.15 -32.99 28.16
N ILE A 12 41.48 -33.52 29.17
CA ILE A 12 40.00 -33.53 29.27
C ILE A 12 39.46 -32.12 29.39
N ILE A 13 40.08 -31.25 30.17
CA ILE A 13 39.68 -29.84 30.30
C ILE A 13 39.87 -29.09 28.96
N VAL A 14 40.97 -29.32 28.25
CA VAL A 14 41.21 -28.71 26.93
C VAL A 14 40.18 -29.20 25.91
N ILE A 15 39.81 -30.49 25.94
CA ILE A 15 38.77 -31.05 25.07
C ILE A 15 37.40 -30.47 25.43
N ILE A 16 37.04 -30.34 26.69
CA ILE A 16 35.78 -29.74 27.13
C ILE A 16 35.72 -28.25 26.78
N CYS A 17 36.80 -27.51 27.02
CA CYS A 17 36.90 -26.11 26.58
C CYS A 17 36.87 -25.96 25.05
N GLY A 18 37.54 -26.86 24.33
CA GLY A 18 37.50 -26.89 22.87
C GLY A 18 36.10 -27.18 22.31
N VAL A 19 35.37 -28.16 22.92
CA VAL A 19 33.99 -28.48 22.57
C VAL A 19 33.05 -27.34 22.98
N PHE A 20 33.30 -26.65 24.08
CA PHE A 20 32.50 -25.49 24.51
C PHE A 20 32.74 -24.27 23.62
N VAL A 21 33.96 -24.01 23.21
CA VAL A 21 34.33 -22.94 22.26
C VAL A 21 33.83 -23.29 20.86
N LEU A 22 33.94 -24.53 20.41
CA LEU A 22 33.34 -25.00 19.15
C LEU A 22 31.82 -24.95 19.20
N ARG A 23 31.18 -25.29 20.30
CA ARG A 23 29.73 -25.21 20.47
C ARG A 23 29.23 -23.76 20.57
N ASN A 24 30.03 -22.83 21.10
CA ASN A 24 29.74 -21.39 21.09
C ASN A 24 30.09 -20.73 19.76
N ASN A 25 31.07 -21.20 19.01
CA ASN A 25 31.36 -20.73 17.64
C ASN A 25 30.48 -21.41 16.59
N LEU A 26 29.86 -22.56 16.91
CA LEU A 26 28.84 -23.23 16.10
C LEU A 26 27.41 -22.84 16.51
N LYS A 27 27.22 -21.99 17.49
CA LYS A 27 26.07 -21.10 17.49
C LYS A 27 26.36 -20.04 16.43
N ASP A 28 26.23 -20.41 15.15
CA ASP A 28 25.74 -19.49 14.17
C ASP A 28 24.57 -18.79 14.87
N ASN A 29 24.70 -17.51 15.12
CA ASN A 29 23.61 -16.74 15.69
C ASN A 29 22.45 -16.94 14.75
N ASN A 30 21.49 -17.81 15.11
CA ASN A 30 20.24 -18.03 14.39
C ASN A 30 19.38 -16.77 14.58
N GLU A 31 20.00 -15.61 14.30
CA GLU A 31 19.42 -14.28 14.45
C GLU A 31 18.91 -13.83 13.08
N VAL A 32 17.60 -13.88 12.89
CA VAL A 32 16.89 -13.35 11.74
C VAL A 32 16.92 -11.82 11.81
N ILE A 33 17.57 -11.16 10.87
CA ILE A 33 17.60 -9.71 10.77
C ILE A 33 16.34 -9.23 10.03
N PHE A 34 15.46 -8.58 10.77
CA PHE A 34 14.17 -8.10 10.29
C PHE A 34 14.13 -6.57 10.19
N TRP A 35 13.86 -6.06 8.98
CA TRP A 35 13.72 -4.63 8.72
C TRP A 35 12.29 -4.23 8.47
N THR A 36 11.85 -3.14 9.14
CA THR A 36 10.59 -2.47 8.86
C THR A 36 10.80 -1.03 8.40
N LEU A 37 9.75 -0.42 7.87
CA LEU A 37 9.73 0.98 7.45
C LEU A 37 8.77 1.75 8.36
N GLN A 38 9.33 2.63 9.21
CA GLN A 38 8.61 3.58 10.06
C GLN A 38 7.53 2.93 10.95
N MET A 39 7.92 1.86 11.68
CA MET A 39 7.08 1.15 12.63
C MET A 39 7.43 1.44 14.08
N SER A 40 8.33 2.39 14.34
CA SER A 40 8.80 2.74 15.69
C SER A 40 7.68 3.20 16.63
N ASP A 41 6.64 3.85 16.11
CA ASP A 41 5.47 4.25 16.90
C ASP A 41 4.68 3.05 17.46
N PHE A 42 4.89 1.86 16.92
CA PHE A 42 4.28 0.59 17.33
C PHE A 42 5.29 -0.37 17.96
N SER A 43 6.35 0.18 18.57
CA SER A 43 7.45 -0.62 19.16
C SER A 43 6.98 -1.59 20.24
N ASP A 44 6.01 -1.22 21.06
CA ASP A 44 5.47 -2.11 22.10
C ASP A 44 4.81 -3.34 21.48
N TYR A 45 4.01 -3.15 20.42
CA TYR A 45 3.43 -4.27 19.67
C TYR A 45 4.52 -5.13 19.02
N MET A 46 5.48 -4.51 18.33
CA MET A 46 6.54 -5.25 17.64
C MET A 46 7.41 -6.06 18.61
N ASN A 47 7.80 -5.47 19.72
CA ASN A 47 8.56 -6.18 20.76
C ASN A 47 7.75 -7.32 21.40
N GLY A 48 6.45 -7.10 21.61
CA GLY A 48 5.54 -8.11 22.15
C GLY A 48 5.44 -9.33 21.22
N VAL A 49 5.14 -9.12 19.95
CA VAL A 49 4.97 -10.20 18.97
C VAL A 49 6.29 -10.93 18.68
N ILE A 50 7.43 -10.24 18.72
CA ILE A 50 8.76 -10.85 18.62
C ILE A 50 9.03 -11.75 19.83
N SER A 51 8.76 -11.24 21.05
CA SER A 51 8.93 -12.01 22.27
C SER A 51 8.06 -13.28 22.29
N ASP A 52 6.79 -13.15 21.86
CA ASP A 52 5.89 -14.31 21.76
C ASP A 52 6.42 -15.33 20.75
N PHE A 53 6.87 -14.88 19.57
CA PHE A 53 7.48 -15.76 18.56
C PHE A 53 8.71 -16.49 19.08
N GLU A 54 9.62 -15.79 19.75
CA GLU A 54 10.85 -16.37 20.30
C GLU A 54 10.57 -17.36 21.45
N ASN A 55 9.50 -17.14 22.22
CA ASN A 55 9.07 -18.09 23.24
C ASN A 55 8.54 -19.40 22.63
N GLU A 56 7.82 -19.31 21.51
CA GLU A 56 7.33 -20.46 20.76
C GLU A 56 8.43 -21.14 19.93
N ASN A 57 9.53 -20.42 19.61
CA ASN A 57 10.64 -20.87 18.77
C ASN A 57 11.99 -20.50 19.41
N PRO A 58 12.38 -21.15 20.51
CA PRO A 58 13.55 -20.74 21.31
C PRO A 58 14.88 -20.75 20.56
N GLU A 59 14.96 -21.53 19.48
CA GLU A 59 16.13 -21.64 18.60
C GLU A 59 16.29 -20.47 17.63
N ILE A 60 15.24 -19.62 17.42
CA ILE A 60 15.27 -18.48 16.51
C ILE A 60 15.29 -17.20 17.34
N LYS A 61 16.15 -16.27 16.97
CA LYS A 61 16.18 -14.92 17.53
C LYS A 61 15.87 -13.90 16.44
N ILE A 62 15.13 -12.84 16.77
CA ILE A 62 14.75 -11.79 15.84
C ILE A 62 15.44 -10.50 16.23
N LYS A 63 16.24 -9.97 15.32
CA LYS A 63 16.82 -8.62 15.45
C LYS A 63 16.03 -7.64 14.60
N TRP A 64 15.12 -6.95 15.23
CA TRP A 64 14.31 -5.94 14.56
C TRP A 64 15.07 -4.63 14.41
N ILE A 65 15.03 -4.06 13.20
CA ILE A 65 15.61 -2.76 12.84
C ILE A 65 14.55 -1.97 12.08
N ASP A 66 14.14 -0.84 12.65
CA ASP A 66 13.22 0.07 11.97
C ASP A 66 14.00 1.13 11.18
N VAL A 67 13.62 1.33 9.93
CA VAL A 67 14.28 2.24 8.99
C VAL A 67 13.33 3.40 8.69
N PRO A 68 13.78 4.67 8.71
CA PRO A 68 12.97 5.79 8.29
C PRO A 68 12.46 5.61 6.86
N PHE A 69 11.18 5.92 6.61
CA PHE A 69 10.54 5.73 5.31
C PHE A 69 11.31 6.43 4.18
N SER A 70 11.81 7.65 4.43
CA SER A 70 12.59 8.43 3.47
C SER A 70 13.91 7.78 3.02
N GLU A 71 14.47 6.86 3.82
CA GLU A 71 15.71 6.15 3.52
C GLU A 71 15.45 4.73 3.00
N GLY A 72 14.22 4.24 3.17
CA GLY A 72 13.85 2.84 3.01
C GLY A 72 14.32 2.22 1.71
N GLU A 73 13.92 2.78 0.56
CA GLU A 73 14.27 2.21 -0.75
C GLU A 73 15.77 2.24 -1.02
N LYS A 74 16.43 3.38 -0.77
CA LYS A 74 17.87 3.54 -1.01
C LYS A 74 18.69 2.59 -0.14
N ARG A 75 18.36 2.52 1.15
CA ARG A 75 19.06 1.66 2.11
C ARG A 75 18.82 0.19 1.82
N THR A 76 17.59 -0.18 1.49
CA THR A 76 17.23 -1.54 1.12
C THR A 76 17.94 -1.98 -0.15
N LEU A 77 17.95 -1.15 -1.21
CA LEU A 77 18.65 -1.49 -2.47
C LEU A 77 20.12 -1.79 -2.21
N ALA A 78 20.81 -0.93 -1.45
CA ALA A 78 22.21 -1.14 -1.11
C ALA A 78 22.42 -2.43 -0.30
N SER A 79 21.53 -2.72 0.63
CA SER A 79 21.61 -3.88 1.53
C SER A 79 21.34 -5.20 0.81
N VAL A 80 20.27 -5.26 -0.01
CA VAL A 80 19.88 -6.45 -0.77
C VAL A 80 20.96 -6.88 -1.77
N LEU A 81 21.72 -5.92 -2.30
CA LEU A 81 22.85 -6.18 -3.22
C LEU A 81 24.15 -6.53 -2.49
N SER A 82 24.22 -6.39 -1.17
CA SER A 82 25.39 -6.74 -0.37
C SER A 82 25.52 -8.25 -0.18
N ASP A 83 26.65 -8.68 0.40
CA ASP A 83 26.87 -10.10 0.73
C ASP A 83 26.22 -10.54 2.05
N ASN A 84 25.75 -9.60 2.85
CA ASN A 84 25.05 -9.86 4.11
C ASN A 84 23.77 -9.00 4.21
N PRO A 85 22.75 -9.27 3.40
CA PRO A 85 21.48 -8.56 3.49
C PRO A 85 20.73 -8.96 4.77
N PRO A 86 19.71 -8.16 5.18
CA PRO A 86 18.71 -8.64 6.13
C PRO A 86 18.00 -9.89 5.63
N ASP A 87 17.40 -10.67 6.55
CA ASP A 87 16.70 -11.90 6.19
C ASP A 87 15.24 -11.66 5.81
N LEU A 88 14.60 -10.64 6.42
CA LEU A 88 13.21 -10.26 6.15
C LEU A 88 13.12 -8.74 6.06
N ILE A 89 12.48 -8.22 5.02
CA ILE A 89 12.35 -6.77 4.80
C ILE A 89 10.91 -6.43 4.46
N ASN A 90 10.38 -5.41 5.11
CA ASN A 90 9.09 -4.83 4.78
C ASN A 90 9.25 -3.80 3.65
N LEU A 91 8.50 -3.97 2.56
CA LEU A 91 8.53 -3.09 1.38
C LEU A 91 7.12 -2.88 0.78
N ASN A 92 7.00 -1.89 -0.10
CA ASN A 92 5.85 -1.78 -1.00
C ASN A 92 5.98 -2.76 -2.19
N PRO A 93 4.87 -3.13 -2.85
CA PRO A 93 4.89 -4.09 -3.96
C PRO A 93 5.70 -3.65 -5.17
N ASP A 94 5.67 -2.35 -5.51
CA ASP A 94 6.36 -1.83 -6.69
C ASP A 94 7.87 -1.98 -6.57
N PHE A 95 8.40 -1.67 -5.39
CA PHE A 95 9.82 -1.84 -5.12
C PHE A 95 10.19 -3.33 -5.02
N SER A 96 9.33 -4.16 -4.44
CA SER A 96 9.50 -5.62 -4.41
C SER A 96 9.55 -6.21 -5.82
N ALA A 97 8.65 -5.80 -6.72
CA ALA A 97 8.66 -6.22 -8.13
C ALA A 97 9.94 -5.78 -8.84
N THR A 98 10.43 -4.57 -8.58
CA THR A 98 11.71 -4.08 -9.12
C THR A 98 12.89 -4.94 -8.67
N LEU A 99 12.93 -5.35 -7.41
CA LEU A 99 13.98 -6.24 -6.89
C LEU A 99 13.86 -7.66 -7.44
N ALA A 100 12.62 -8.18 -7.57
CA ALA A 100 12.37 -9.49 -8.19
C ALA A 100 12.83 -9.53 -9.65
N GLN A 101 12.56 -8.46 -10.42
CA GLN A 101 13.04 -8.31 -11.80
C GLN A 101 14.56 -8.39 -11.91
N LYS A 102 15.29 -7.92 -10.90
CA LYS A 102 16.75 -7.96 -10.84
C LYS A 102 17.31 -9.30 -10.32
N GLY A 103 16.44 -10.29 -10.00
CA GLY A 103 16.86 -11.55 -9.40
C GLY A 103 17.42 -11.39 -7.98
N ALA A 104 17.06 -10.32 -7.28
CA ALA A 104 17.59 -9.99 -5.97
C ALA A 104 16.75 -10.57 -4.81
N LEU A 105 15.60 -11.18 -5.10
CA LEU A 105 14.69 -11.77 -4.11
C LEU A 105 14.57 -13.28 -4.26
N TYR A 106 14.40 -13.95 -3.13
CA TYR A 106 14.12 -15.37 -3.04
C TYR A 106 12.66 -15.65 -3.48
N GLU A 107 12.49 -16.67 -4.33
CA GLU A 107 11.18 -17.15 -4.77
C GLU A 107 10.52 -17.92 -3.63
N ILE A 108 9.36 -17.48 -3.18
CA ILE A 108 8.62 -18.09 -2.07
C ILE A 108 7.67 -19.14 -2.64
N ALA A 109 7.68 -20.34 -2.06
CA ALA A 109 6.78 -21.41 -2.49
C ALA A 109 5.31 -21.03 -2.22
N GLU A 110 4.41 -21.32 -3.17
CA GLU A 110 2.98 -20.93 -3.11
C GLU A 110 2.24 -21.50 -1.89
N GLU A 111 2.68 -22.62 -1.34
CA GLU A 111 2.14 -23.21 -0.12
C GLU A 111 2.19 -22.27 1.08
N ASN A 112 3.19 -21.38 1.14
CA ASN A 112 3.31 -20.34 2.16
C ASN A 112 2.26 -19.23 2.02
N ALA A 113 1.54 -19.20 0.91
CA ALA A 113 0.48 -18.22 0.67
C ALA A 113 -0.92 -18.68 1.14
N ALA A 114 -1.06 -19.90 1.66
CA ALA A 114 -2.36 -20.52 1.93
C ALA A 114 -3.25 -19.76 2.93
N GLN A 115 -2.67 -18.97 3.83
CA GLN A 115 -3.42 -18.18 4.83
C GLN A 115 -3.93 -16.83 4.33
N TYR A 116 -3.52 -16.38 3.14
CA TYR A 116 -3.83 -15.05 2.62
C TYR A 116 -5.04 -15.04 1.67
N ASN A 117 -5.58 -13.85 1.45
CA ASN A 117 -6.61 -13.63 0.44
C ASN A 117 -6.03 -13.90 -0.97
N PRO A 118 -6.65 -14.78 -1.78
CA PRO A 118 -6.13 -15.13 -3.10
C PRO A 118 -6.01 -13.94 -4.07
N ALA A 119 -6.91 -12.96 -3.98
CA ALA A 119 -6.85 -11.77 -4.84
C ALA A 119 -5.57 -10.96 -4.55
N ILE A 120 -5.19 -10.80 -3.27
CA ILE A 120 -3.96 -10.13 -2.86
C ILE A 120 -2.74 -10.90 -3.36
N ILE A 121 -2.70 -12.23 -3.17
CA ILE A 121 -1.57 -13.05 -3.62
C ILE A 121 -1.39 -12.95 -5.14
N ASN A 122 -2.47 -13.01 -5.90
CA ASN A 122 -2.41 -12.88 -7.36
C ASN A 122 -1.87 -11.50 -7.79
N SER A 123 -2.18 -10.43 -7.05
CA SER A 123 -1.66 -9.09 -7.31
C SER A 123 -0.15 -8.96 -7.07
N LEU A 124 0.43 -9.81 -6.21
CA LEU A 124 1.86 -9.79 -5.85
C LEU A 124 2.74 -10.67 -6.75
N LYS A 125 2.16 -11.47 -7.64
CA LYS A 125 2.94 -12.35 -8.52
C LYS A 125 3.68 -11.54 -9.60
N TYR A 126 4.99 -11.75 -9.68
CA TYR A 126 5.82 -11.25 -10.76
C TYR A 126 6.18 -12.39 -11.72
N ASN A 127 5.81 -12.29 -13.00
CA ASN A 127 5.97 -13.36 -14.01
C ASN A 127 5.44 -14.73 -13.55
N GLY A 128 4.29 -14.75 -12.85
CA GLY A 128 3.65 -15.95 -12.34
C GLY A 128 4.28 -16.54 -11.07
N LYS A 129 5.31 -15.95 -10.53
CA LYS A 129 6.05 -16.41 -9.35
C LYS A 129 5.85 -15.47 -8.16
N LEU A 130 5.89 -16.01 -6.95
CA LEU A 130 5.71 -15.25 -5.70
C LEU A 130 7.08 -14.89 -5.10
N TYR A 131 7.33 -13.60 -4.87
CA TYR A 131 8.56 -13.07 -4.26
C TYR A 131 8.32 -12.29 -2.97
N SER A 132 7.06 -12.19 -2.55
CA SER A 132 6.71 -11.48 -1.34
C SER A 132 5.48 -12.08 -0.67
N LEU A 133 5.39 -11.94 0.66
CA LEU A 133 4.21 -12.27 1.46
C LEU A 133 3.53 -10.98 1.91
N PRO A 134 2.21 -10.82 1.75
CA PRO A 134 1.54 -9.60 2.15
C PRO A 134 1.55 -9.46 3.69
N TRP A 135 1.68 -8.23 4.18
CA TRP A 135 1.64 -7.94 5.61
C TRP A 135 0.32 -7.27 6.01
N TYR A 136 0.01 -6.13 5.44
CA TYR A 136 -1.25 -5.44 5.65
C TYR A 136 -1.61 -4.61 4.42
N ALA A 137 -2.89 -4.31 4.29
CA ALA A 137 -3.41 -3.45 3.24
C ALA A 137 -4.07 -2.19 3.81
N THR A 138 -4.15 -1.16 2.99
CA THR A 138 -5.02 0.00 3.20
C THR A 138 -5.82 0.23 1.93
N SER A 139 -7.08 0.67 2.06
CA SER A 139 -7.92 1.01 0.93
C SER A 139 -8.62 2.34 1.22
N ALA A 140 -8.77 3.17 0.20
CA ALA A 140 -9.53 4.39 0.33
C ALA A 140 -11.03 4.08 0.44
N VAL A 141 -11.75 4.99 1.07
CA VAL A 141 -13.21 5.10 1.03
C VAL A 141 -13.57 6.49 0.49
N THR A 142 -14.79 6.66 0.01
CA THR A 142 -15.33 7.97 -0.29
C THR A 142 -15.89 8.57 0.98
N ILE A 143 -15.19 9.56 1.54
CA ILE A 143 -15.65 10.39 2.66
C ILE A 143 -16.48 11.51 2.06
N TYR A 144 -17.71 11.72 2.53
CA TYR A 144 -18.59 12.71 1.95
C TYR A 144 -19.41 13.49 2.97
N ASN A 145 -19.77 14.74 2.64
CA ASN A 145 -20.65 15.56 3.45
C ASN A 145 -22.12 15.29 3.08
N LYS A 146 -22.85 14.67 4.01
CA LYS A 146 -24.27 14.28 3.85
C LYS A 146 -25.16 15.46 3.55
N ASP A 147 -24.95 16.58 4.23
CA ASP A 147 -25.82 17.74 4.11
C ASP A 147 -25.65 18.45 2.77
N LEU A 148 -24.41 18.52 2.26
CA LEU A 148 -24.15 19.07 0.93
C LEU A 148 -24.70 18.17 -0.19
N ILE A 149 -24.61 16.83 -0.04
CA ILE A 149 -25.24 15.86 -0.95
C ILE A 149 -26.77 16.01 -0.95
N ASN A 150 -27.37 16.08 0.23
CA ASN A 150 -28.81 16.25 0.38
C ASN A 150 -29.28 17.61 -0.18
N LYS A 151 -28.56 18.69 0.11
CA LYS A 151 -28.82 20.03 -0.42
C LYS A 151 -28.74 20.08 -1.94
N ALA A 152 -27.80 19.34 -2.52
CA ALA A 152 -27.71 19.20 -3.97
C ALA A 152 -28.85 18.37 -4.57
N GLY A 153 -29.53 17.55 -3.79
CA GLY A 153 -30.59 16.63 -4.22
C GLY A 153 -30.06 15.50 -5.10
N VAL A 154 -28.86 15.00 -4.78
CA VAL A 154 -28.18 13.93 -5.54
C VAL A 154 -27.86 12.74 -4.65
N LYS A 155 -27.53 11.60 -5.25
CA LYS A 155 -27.00 10.43 -4.54
C LYS A 155 -25.47 10.48 -4.52
N VAL A 156 -24.86 9.82 -3.54
CA VAL A 156 -23.41 9.63 -3.49
C VAL A 156 -22.96 8.85 -4.73
N PRO A 157 -22.02 9.37 -5.52
CA PRO A 157 -21.58 8.72 -6.75
C PRO A 157 -20.71 7.51 -6.43
N GLN A 158 -20.76 6.50 -7.29
CA GLN A 158 -19.95 5.29 -7.22
C GLN A 158 -18.94 5.20 -8.36
N THR A 159 -19.13 5.98 -9.44
CA THR A 159 -18.23 6.02 -10.61
C THR A 159 -17.85 7.43 -10.98
N TYR A 160 -16.77 7.60 -11.75
CA TYR A 160 -16.35 8.92 -12.25
C TYR A 160 -17.39 9.54 -13.18
N GLU A 161 -18.14 8.75 -13.96
CA GLU A 161 -19.25 9.23 -14.79
C GLU A 161 -20.35 9.83 -13.93
N GLN A 162 -20.68 9.18 -12.82
CA GLN A 162 -21.67 9.70 -11.88
C GLN A 162 -21.20 11.02 -11.24
N ILE A 163 -19.89 11.17 -10.95
CA ILE A 163 -19.33 12.45 -10.49
C ILE A 163 -19.61 13.55 -11.54
N VAL A 164 -19.30 13.30 -12.82
CA VAL A 164 -19.54 14.27 -13.89
C VAL A 164 -21.01 14.66 -13.95
N ASN A 165 -21.92 13.69 -13.80
CA ASN A 165 -23.36 13.92 -13.87
C ASN A 165 -23.90 14.75 -12.71
N ILE A 166 -23.41 14.54 -11.48
CA ILE A 166 -23.92 15.26 -10.30
C ILE A 166 -23.23 16.62 -10.07
N ALA A 167 -22.04 16.83 -10.60
CA ALA A 167 -21.20 17.99 -10.32
C ALA A 167 -21.90 19.36 -10.60
N PRO A 168 -22.70 19.55 -11.68
CA PRO A 168 -23.43 20.79 -11.89
C PRO A 168 -24.47 21.08 -10.79
N ALA A 169 -25.20 20.05 -10.33
CA ALA A 169 -26.20 20.19 -9.27
C ALA A 169 -25.53 20.49 -7.93
N VAL A 170 -24.43 19.81 -7.62
CA VAL A 170 -23.61 20.10 -6.43
C VAL A 170 -23.17 21.56 -6.45
N LYS A 171 -22.53 22.02 -7.53
CA LYS A 171 -22.00 23.37 -7.62
C LYS A 171 -23.11 24.43 -7.51
N SER A 172 -24.22 24.27 -8.21
CA SER A 172 -25.29 25.28 -8.27
C SER A 172 -26.10 25.36 -6.97
N LYS A 173 -26.33 24.23 -6.28
CA LYS A 173 -27.24 24.18 -5.12
C LYS A 173 -26.48 24.26 -3.78
N SER A 174 -25.30 23.65 -3.66
CA SER A 174 -24.53 23.70 -2.43
C SER A 174 -23.49 24.83 -2.40
N GLY A 175 -23.02 25.29 -3.57
CA GLY A 175 -21.91 26.22 -3.70
C GLY A 175 -20.53 25.56 -3.70
N ALA A 176 -20.43 24.36 -3.14
CA ALA A 176 -19.20 23.59 -3.08
C ALA A 176 -18.82 22.97 -4.43
N TYR A 177 -17.57 22.53 -4.57
CA TYR A 177 -17.15 21.68 -5.68
C TYR A 177 -17.46 20.20 -5.35
N VAL A 178 -17.60 19.37 -6.39
CA VAL A 178 -17.89 17.96 -6.16
C VAL A 178 -16.75 17.25 -5.44
N PHE A 179 -15.49 17.47 -5.85
CA PHE A 179 -14.27 16.97 -5.20
C PHE A 179 -13.04 17.74 -5.72
N LEU A 180 -11.89 17.48 -5.11
CA LEU A 180 -10.58 17.88 -5.63
C LEU A 180 -9.80 16.62 -6.00
N PRO A 181 -9.64 16.30 -7.30
CA PRO A 181 -9.06 15.02 -7.72
C PRO A 181 -7.54 14.92 -7.58
N ASN A 182 -6.81 15.99 -7.25
CA ASN A 182 -5.33 16.05 -7.18
C ASN A 182 -4.62 15.23 -8.29
N ILE A 183 -5.11 15.34 -9.52
CA ILE A 183 -4.84 14.41 -10.64
C ILE A 183 -3.42 14.47 -11.20
N THR A 184 -2.61 15.43 -10.79
CA THR A 184 -1.20 15.54 -11.17
C THR A 184 -0.25 15.18 -10.00
N GLU A 185 -0.78 14.68 -8.90
CA GLU A 185 0.02 14.21 -7.78
C GLU A 185 0.42 12.75 -7.99
N ASN A 186 1.73 12.49 -8.03
CA ASN A 186 2.30 11.15 -8.16
C ASN A 186 1.70 10.35 -9.35
N ASP A 187 1.09 9.20 -9.05
CA ASP A 187 0.48 8.26 -10.00
C ASP A 187 -1.06 8.33 -10.03
N THR A 188 -1.65 9.39 -9.45
CA THR A 188 -3.12 9.50 -9.29
C THR A 188 -3.86 9.33 -10.62
N MET A 189 -3.44 10.04 -11.68
CA MET A 189 -4.10 9.89 -12.98
C MET A 189 -3.89 8.51 -13.60
N LEU A 190 -2.72 7.90 -13.44
CA LEU A 190 -2.45 6.54 -13.91
C LEU A 190 -3.36 5.52 -13.21
N LYS A 191 -3.57 5.64 -11.90
CA LYS A 191 -4.52 4.80 -11.14
C LYS A 191 -5.95 4.97 -11.66
N ILE A 192 -6.38 6.20 -11.93
CA ILE A 192 -7.70 6.43 -12.53
C ILE A 192 -7.80 5.75 -13.91
N LEU A 193 -6.79 5.92 -14.77
CA LEU A 193 -6.73 5.30 -16.09
C LEU A 193 -6.77 3.76 -16.02
N ASN A 194 -6.06 3.18 -15.04
CA ASN A 194 -6.04 1.74 -14.84
C ASN A 194 -7.44 1.18 -14.56
N LYS A 195 -8.29 1.90 -13.85
CA LYS A 195 -9.72 1.54 -13.62
C LYS A 195 -10.54 1.43 -14.90
N TYR A 196 -9.99 1.88 -16.03
CA TYR A 196 -10.55 1.75 -17.39
C TYR A 196 -9.74 0.82 -18.29
N GLY A 197 -8.72 0.13 -17.76
CA GLY A 197 -7.83 -0.75 -18.52
C GLY A 197 -6.78 -0.01 -19.35
N ILE A 198 -6.52 1.26 -19.02
CA ILE A 198 -5.54 2.11 -19.71
C ILE A 198 -4.27 2.16 -18.85
N ASN A 199 -3.27 1.32 -19.18
CA ASN A 199 -2.09 1.11 -18.35
C ASN A 199 -0.78 0.89 -19.13
N SER A 200 -0.75 1.21 -20.41
CA SER A 200 0.44 1.07 -21.26
C SER A 200 0.52 2.16 -22.33
N SER A 201 1.69 2.24 -22.98
CA SER A 201 1.91 3.16 -24.10
C SER A 201 0.94 2.92 -25.28
N GLU A 202 0.50 1.67 -25.48
CA GLU A 202 -0.45 1.33 -26.53
C GLU A 202 -1.87 1.77 -26.19
N THR A 203 -2.28 1.63 -24.92
CA THR A 203 -3.65 1.91 -24.48
C THR A 203 -3.89 3.39 -24.20
N ILE A 204 -2.84 4.17 -23.89
CA ILE A 204 -2.97 5.60 -23.52
C ILE A 204 -3.45 6.50 -24.65
N SER A 205 -3.29 6.12 -25.91
CA SER A 205 -3.79 6.86 -27.08
C SER A 205 -5.13 6.35 -27.62
N SER A 206 -5.83 5.48 -26.87
CA SER A 206 -7.13 4.93 -27.26
C SER A 206 -8.27 5.95 -27.14
N GLU A 207 -9.39 5.70 -27.82
CA GLU A 207 -10.62 6.48 -27.68
C GLU A 207 -11.15 6.46 -26.23
N LYS A 208 -10.98 5.34 -25.54
CA LYS A 208 -11.33 5.21 -24.11
C LYS A 208 -10.49 6.16 -23.25
N SER A 209 -9.20 6.27 -23.53
CA SER A 209 -8.33 7.23 -22.84
C SER A 209 -8.78 8.67 -23.10
N GLU A 210 -9.06 9.01 -24.36
CA GLU A 210 -9.59 10.33 -24.72
C GLU A 210 -10.89 10.64 -23.96
N TYR A 211 -11.80 9.67 -23.84
CA TYR A 211 -13.03 9.79 -23.07
C TYR A 211 -12.74 10.13 -21.60
N VAL A 212 -11.83 9.38 -20.93
CA VAL A 212 -11.50 9.62 -19.52
C VAL A 212 -10.88 11.00 -19.31
N PHE A 213 -9.92 11.40 -20.15
CA PHE A 213 -9.32 12.74 -20.06
C PHE A 213 -10.35 13.86 -20.31
N ASN A 214 -11.28 13.66 -21.24
CA ASN A 214 -12.33 14.63 -21.53
C ASN A 214 -13.38 14.76 -20.40
N MET A 215 -13.60 13.72 -19.58
CA MET A 215 -14.39 13.84 -18.35
C MET A 215 -13.79 14.89 -17.40
N PHE A 216 -12.50 14.78 -17.10
CA PHE A 216 -11.80 15.73 -16.22
C PHE A 216 -11.68 17.11 -16.85
N LYS A 217 -11.43 17.19 -18.15
CA LYS A 217 -11.45 18.44 -18.92
C LYS A 217 -12.78 19.15 -18.78
N THR A 218 -13.89 18.44 -18.96
CA THR A 218 -15.24 18.98 -18.81
C THR A 218 -15.50 19.54 -17.42
N LEU A 219 -15.12 18.78 -16.38
CA LEU A 219 -15.25 19.24 -15.00
C LEU A 219 -14.43 20.50 -14.73
N TYR A 220 -13.21 20.55 -15.26
CA TYR A 220 -12.31 21.68 -15.10
C TYR A 220 -12.78 22.94 -15.85
N GLU A 221 -13.13 22.81 -17.12
CA GLU A 221 -13.61 23.93 -17.99
C GLU A 221 -14.89 24.56 -17.44
N LYS A 222 -15.84 23.71 -17.01
CA LYS A 222 -17.13 24.17 -16.47
C LYS A 222 -17.03 24.64 -15.01
N ASN A 223 -15.81 24.73 -14.44
CA ASN A 223 -15.58 25.13 -13.05
C ASN A 223 -16.38 24.28 -12.03
N LEU A 224 -16.45 22.96 -12.27
CA LEU A 224 -17.13 21.97 -11.43
C LEU A 224 -16.17 21.29 -10.45
N ILE A 225 -14.87 21.42 -10.67
CA ILE A 225 -13.77 21.11 -9.74
C ILE A 225 -12.89 22.33 -9.56
N PRO A 226 -12.16 22.46 -8.45
CA PRO A 226 -11.24 23.58 -8.21
C PRO A 226 -10.19 23.71 -9.31
N LYS A 227 -9.82 24.93 -9.67
CA LYS A 227 -8.73 25.16 -10.66
C LYS A 227 -7.39 24.64 -10.18
N GLU A 228 -7.21 24.55 -8.89
CA GLU A 228 -6.03 24.00 -8.23
C GLU A 228 -5.92 22.47 -8.32
N SER A 229 -6.90 21.77 -8.87
CA SER A 229 -6.87 20.30 -9.08
C SER A 229 -5.65 19.79 -9.86
N ILE A 230 -4.97 20.67 -10.59
CA ILE A 230 -3.75 20.37 -11.36
C ILE A 230 -2.46 20.77 -10.63
N THR A 231 -2.53 21.23 -9.39
CA THR A 231 -1.37 21.71 -8.62
C THR A 231 -1.41 21.30 -7.14
N GLN A 232 -2.60 21.08 -6.58
CA GLN A 232 -2.77 20.74 -5.16
C GLN A 232 -2.65 19.24 -4.90
N THR A 233 -2.22 18.96 -3.68
CA THR A 233 -1.98 17.63 -3.16
C THR A 233 -3.20 17.06 -2.44
N HIS A 234 -3.12 15.81 -2.06
CA HIS A 234 -4.14 15.11 -1.24
C HIS A 234 -4.35 15.79 0.13
N ARG A 235 -3.30 16.38 0.71
CA ARG A 235 -3.41 17.14 1.97
C ARG A 235 -4.30 18.36 1.82
N GLU A 236 -4.11 19.12 0.75
CA GLU A 236 -4.92 20.31 0.46
C GLU A 236 -6.37 19.93 0.12
N ALA A 237 -6.60 18.75 -0.47
CA ALA A 237 -7.95 18.21 -0.67
C ALA A 237 -8.64 17.93 0.68
N LEU A 238 -7.92 17.38 1.68
CA LEU A 238 -8.44 17.20 3.03
C LEU A 238 -8.84 18.56 3.66
N GLU A 239 -7.99 19.58 3.54
CA GLU A 239 -8.27 20.92 4.07
C GLU A 239 -9.51 21.54 3.41
N LYS A 240 -9.69 21.37 2.10
CA LYS A 240 -10.90 21.79 1.38
C LYS A 240 -12.14 21.01 1.81
N TYR A 241 -12.01 19.73 2.14
CA TYR A 241 -13.11 18.94 2.71
C TYR A 241 -13.49 19.45 4.11
N MET A 242 -12.52 19.62 4.98
CA MET A 242 -12.75 20.12 6.34
C MET A 242 -13.38 21.53 6.38
N SER A 243 -13.13 22.36 5.36
CA SER A 243 -13.74 23.68 5.19
C SER A 243 -15.03 23.66 4.36
N GLU A 244 -15.59 22.48 4.05
CA GLU A 244 -16.81 22.26 3.27
C GLU A 244 -16.78 22.88 1.85
N ASN A 245 -15.59 23.12 1.30
CA ASN A 245 -15.41 23.63 -0.06
C ASN A 245 -15.53 22.53 -1.12
N ILE A 246 -15.38 21.26 -0.74
CA ILE A 246 -15.65 20.08 -1.57
C ILE A 246 -16.58 19.10 -0.83
N VAL A 247 -17.37 18.37 -1.62
CA VAL A 247 -18.38 17.44 -1.07
C VAL A 247 -17.82 16.05 -0.83
N LEU A 248 -16.90 15.60 -1.69
CA LEU A 248 -16.30 14.26 -1.66
C LEU A 248 -14.79 14.34 -1.48
N PHE A 249 -14.26 13.43 -0.64
CA PHE A 249 -12.84 13.24 -0.42
C PHE A 249 -12.52 11.74 -0.39
N GLN A 250 -11.64 11.26 -1.25
CA GLN A 250 -11.23 9.86 -1.27
C GLN A 250 -9.97 9.66 -0.45
N ALA A 251 -10.04 8.92 0.63
CA ALA A 251 -8.92 8.71 1.55
C ALA A 251 -9.08 7.42 2.36
N GLY A 252 -8.01 6.98 3.00
CA GLY A 252 -8.07 5.92 3.99
C GLY A 252 -8.90 6.31 5.22
N ALA A 253 -9.45 5.31 5.93
CA ALA A 253 -10.28 5.52 7.10
C ALA A 253 -9.60 6.33 8.23
N ASN A 254 -8.26 6.28 8.32
CA ASN A 254 -7.48 7.04 9.28
C ASN A 254 -7.70 8.56 9.20
N PHE A 255 -8.05 9.10 8.02
CA PHE A 255 -8.34 10.52 7.83
C PHE A 255 -9.60 10.99 8.56
N LEU A 256 -10.52 10.08 8.88
CA LEU A 256 -11.70 10.39 9.68
C LEU A 256 -11.35 10.91 11.07
N ASN A 257 -10.28 10.40 11.70
CA ASN A 257 -9.80 10.93 12.99
C ASN A 257 -9.30 12.37 12.83
N MET A 258 -8.54 12.66 11.78
CA MET A 258 -8.06 14.02 11.50
C MET A 258 -9.22 15.00 11.29
N ILE A 259 -10.28 14.58 10.56
CA ILE A 259 -11.48 15.40 10.37
C ILE A 259 -12.20 15.60 11.69
N LYS A 260 -12.33 14.55 12.51
CA LYS A 260 -12.99 14.62 13.83
C LYS A 260 -12.29 15.59 14.78
N GLU A 261 -10.97 15.58 14.80
CA GLU A 261 -10.15 16.42 15.69
C GLU A 261 -10.07 17.87 15.20
N ASN A 262 -9.89 18.09 13.89
CA ASN A 262 -9.62 19.43 13.35
C ASN A 262 -10.86 20.15 12.79
N ALA A 263 -11.94 19.42 12.48
CA ALA A 263 -13.18 19.95 11.93
C ALA A 263 -14.41 19.18 12.47
N PRO A 264 -14.67 19.22 13.81
CA PRO A 264 -15.74 18.43 14.44
C PRO A 264 -17.14 18.77 13.89
N SER A 265 -17.38 20.01 13.46
CA SER A 265 -18.62 20.40 12.79
C SER A 265 -18.81 19.62 11.48
N THR A 266 -17.80 19.65 10.59
CA THR A 266 -17.82 18.90 9.32
C THR A 266 -17.92 17.42 9.56
N TYR A 267 -17.23 16.88 10.59
CA TYR A 267 -17.33 15.47 10.97
C TYR A 267 -18.76 15.04 11.31
N SER A 268 -19.55 15.87 11.97
CA SER A 268 -20.95 15.55 12.31
C SER A 268 -21.85 15.38 11.08
N HIS A 269 -21.47 16.01 9.95
CA HIS A 269 -22.14 15.90 8.66
C HIS A 269 -21.46 14.89 7.72
N THR A 270 -20.38 14.24 8.17
CA THR A 270 -19.63 13.27 7.37
C THR A 270 -20.28 11.88 7.40
N ASP A 271 -20.20 11.18 6.28
CA ASP A 271 -20.45 9.74 6.18
C ASP A 271 -19.48 9.13 5.16
N VAL A 272 -19.49 7.80 5.02
CA VAL A 272 -18.58 7.07 4.15
C VAL A 272 -19.32 6.15 3.20
N ALA A 273 -18.75 5.98 1.99
CA ALA A 273 -19.23 5.08 0.95
C ALA A 273 -18.02 4.34 0.33
N PRO A 274 -18.25 3.29 -0.47
CA PRO A 274 -17.18 2.67 -1.25
C PRO A 274 -16.44 3.70 -2.11
N GLN A 275 -15.17 3.41 -2.43
CA GLN A 275 -14.42 4.30 -3.29
C GLN A 275 -15.01 4.39 -4.70
N ILE A 276 -14.72 5.48 -5.39
CA ILE A 276 -15.12 5.71 -6.77
C ILE A 276 -14.35 4.76 -7.68
N VAL A 277 -15.06 4.02 -8.52
CA VAL A 277 -14.49 3.10 -9.49
C VAL A 277 -14.64 3.61 -10.93
N GLY A 278 -13.91 3.01 -11.85
CA GLY A 278 -14.12 3.16 -13.29
C GLY A 278 -14.90 1.97 -13.86
N GLU A 279 -14.83 1.80 -15.17
CA GLU A 279 -15.58 0.77 -15.94
C GLU A 279 -15.28 -0.66 -15.46
N LEU A 280 -14.03 -0.96 -15.02
CA LEU A 280 -13.65 -2.29 -14.55
C LEU A 280 -14.18 -2.64 -13.15
N GLY A 281 -14.74 -1.67 -12.42
CA GLY A 281 -15.27 -1.89 -11.07
C GLY A 281 -14.20 -2.22 -10.02
N GLN A 282 -12.93 -1.96 -10.32
CA GLN A 282 -11.80 -2.29 -9.47
C GLN A 282 -11.51 -1.18 -8.46
N ASN A 283 -11.01 -1.58 -7.30
CA ASN A 283 -10.64 -0.69 -6.20
C ASN A 283 -9.12 -0.54 -6.10
N ASP A 284 -8.66 0.67 -5.80
CA ASP A 284 -7.27 0.91 -5.41
C ASP A 284 -7.05 0.37 -4.00
N PHE A 285 -5.89 -0.20 -3.79
CA PHE A 285 -5.39 -0.49 -2.46
C PHE A 285 -3.88 -0.23 -2.40
N SER A 286 -3.40 0.04 -1.21
CA SER A 286 -1.97 0.05 -0.92
C SER A 286 -1.66 -1.14 -0.06
N LEU A 287 -0.53 -1.78 -0.33
CA LEU A 287 -0.11 -2.99 0.33
C LEU A 287 1.30 -2.81 0.86
N MET A 288 1.55 -3.33 2.04
CA MET A 288 2.90 -3.57 2.52
C MET A 288 3.12 -5.08 2.56
N ASN A 289 4.29 -5.50 2.16
CA ASN A 289 4.65 -6.92 2.08
C ASN A 289 6.05 -7.17 2.60
N PHE A 290 6.31 -8.41 2.92
CA PHE A 290 7.62 -8.92 3.30
C PHE A 290 8.31 -9.54 2.11
N VAL A 291 9.60 -9.23 1.93
CA VAL A 291 10.48 -9.87 0.95
C VAL A 291 11.67 -10.50 1.65
N ILE A 292 12.25 -11.50 1.02
CA ILE A 292 13.45 -12.20 1.46
C ILE A 292 14.51 -12.02 0.39
N PRO A 293 15.64 -11.37 0.66
CA PRO A 293 16.75 -11.27 -0.27
C PRO A 293 17.27 -12.63 -0.71
N GLU A 294 17.70 -12.75 -1.98
CA GLU A 294 18.23 -14.02 -2.50
C GLU A 294 19.45 -14.51 -1.72
N LYS A 295 20.29 -13.59 -1.21
CA LYS A 295 21.47 -13.89 -0.39
C LYS A 295 21.19 -13.98 1.13
N ALA A 296 19.93 -13.90 1.56
CA ALA A 296 19.58 -14.03 2.98
C ALA A 296 20.02 -15.39 3.53
N LYS A 297 20.50 -15.41 4.78
CA LYS A 297 21.04 -16.61 5.41
C LYS A 297 19.96 -17.48 6.05
N HIS A 298 18.93 -16.86 6.62
CA HIS A 298 17.91 -17.52 7.44
C HIS A 298 16.53 -17.49 6.72
N LYS A 299 16.48 -17.87 5.43
CA LYS A 299 15.27 -17.79 4.58
C LYS A 299 14.07 -18.52 5.17
N SER A 300 14.27 -19.73 5.66
CA SER A 300 13.19 -20.55 6.25
C SER A 300 12.64 -19.92 7.54
N ASP A 301 13.50 -19.43 8.41
CA ASP A 301 13.09 -18.81 9.67
C ASP A 301 12.45 -17.44 9.41
N ALA A 302 12.91 -16.70 8.40
CA ALA A 302 12.29 -15.46 7.93
C ALA A 302 10.87 -15.70 7.41
N ILE A 303 10.63 -16.77 6.62
CA ILE A 303 9.28 -17.16 6.19
C ILE A 303 8.42 -17.52 7.40
N LYS A 304 8.94 -18.34 8.32
CA LYS A 304 8.23 -18.76 9.54
C LYS A 304 7.79 -17.53 10.36
N PHE A 305 8.69 -16.56 10.54
CA PHE A 305 8.38 -15.33 11.25
C PHE A 305 7.37 -14.45 10.49
N ALA A 306 7.50 -14.28 9.17
CA ALA A 306 6.54 -13.55 8.35
C ALA A 306 5.13 -14.16 8.44
N LEU A 307 5.01 -15.49 8.40
CA LEU A 307 3.75 -16.21 8.57
C LEU A 307 3.18 -16.04 10.00
N TYR A 308 4.04 -15.97 11.01
CA TYR A 308 3.63 -15.69 12.38
C TYR A 308 3.10 -14.27 12.55
N LEU A 309 3.79 -13.26 12.03
CA LEU A 309 3.34 -11.86 12.03
C LEU A 309 1.97 -11.69 11.33
N THR A 310 1.69 -12.56 10.38
CA THR A 310 0.47 -12.47 9.55
C THR A 310 -0.55 -13.57 9.86
N ASN A 311 -0.42 -14.27 10.98
CA ASN A 311 -1.45 -15.18 11.45
C ASN A 311 -2.70 -14.43 11.91
N ASN A 312 -3.80 -15.13 12.11
CA ASN A 312 -5.08 -14.55 12.47
C ASN A 312 -5.02 -13.65 13.74
N LYS A 313 -4.35 -14.13 14.80
CA LYS A 313 -4.22 -13.40 16.08
C LYS A 313 -3.48 -12.07 15.87
N ASN A 314 -2.27 -12.14 15.34
CA ASN A 314 -1.37 -10.99 15.23
C ASN A 314 -1.88 -9.97 14.20
N GLN A 315 -2.53 -10.42 13.13
CA GLN A 315 -3.19 -9.54 12.16
C GLN A 315 -4.36 -8.76 12.78
N LEU A 316 -5.17 -9.41 13.62
CA LEU A 316 -6.28 -8.74 14.30
C LEU A 316 -5.79 -7.71 15.33
N GLU A 317 -4.72 -8.02 16.06
CA GLU A 317 -4.11 -7.10 17.01
C GLU A 317 -3.52 -5.87 16.30
N LEU A 318 -2.75 -6.08 15.23
CA LEU A 318 -2.22 -4.99 14.41
C LEU A 318 -3.34 -4.10 13.84
N ALA A 319 -4.39 -4.71 13.33
CA ALA A 319 -5.51 -4.00 12.75
C ALA A 319 -6.26 -3.13 13.77
N LYS A 320 -6.46 -3.64 14.99
CA LYS A 320 -7.10 -2.85 16.07
C LYS A 320 -6.25 -1.67 16.51
N LEU A 321 -4.92 -1.81 16.43
CA LEU A 321 -3.98 -0.76 16.81
C LEU A 321 -3.85 0.33 15.74
N THR A 322 -3.82 -0.08 14.46
CA THR A 322 -3.41 0.80 13.35
C THR A 322 -4.53 1.15 12.37
N ASN A 323 -5.69 0.48 12.47
CA ASN A 323 -6.79 0.55 11.50
C ASN A 323 -6.42 0.10 10.08
N VAL A 324 -5.36 -0.69 9.90
CA VAL A 324 -5.06 -1.33 8.61
C VAL A 324 -6.02 -2.49 8.33
N ILE A 325 -6.03 -2.95 7.09
CA ILE A 325 -6.83 -4.10 6.68
C ILE A 325 -5.94 -5.34 6.74
N ALA A 326 -6.42 -6.37 7.42
CA ALA A 326 -5.76 -7.67 7.44
C ALA A 326 -5.69 -8.28 6.03
N VAL A 327 -4.63 -9.02 5.78
CA VAL A 327 -4.45 -9.79 4.53
C VAL A 327 -4.70 -11.28 4.75
N ASN A 328 -4.76 -11.72 6.00
CA ASN A 328 -5.12 -13.08 6.38
C ASN A 328 -6.63 -13.28 6.16
N LYS A 329 -6.98 -14.32 5.39
CA LYS A 329 -8.38 -14.60 5.00
C LYS A 329 -9.29 -14.94 6.18
N GLU A 330 -8.75 -15.55 7.24
CA GLU A 330 -9.51 -15.87 8.45
C GLU A 330 -9.81 -14.60 9.26
N THR A 331 -8.83 -13.72 9.39
CA THR A 331 -8.98 -12.43 10.09
C THR A 331 -10.04 -11.55 9.42
N LEU A 332 -10.12 -11.55 8.09
CA LEU A 332 -11.13 -10.78 7.35
C LEU A 332 -12.57 -11.23 7.63
N ASN A 333 -12.77 -12.45 8.15
CA ASN A 333 -14.09 -12.96 8.57
C ASN A 333 -14.43 -12.56 10.02
N ASN A 334 -13.53 -11.92 10.76
CA ASN A 334 -13.78 -11.48 12.14
C ASN A 334 -14.84 -10.37 12.16
N GLU A 335 -15.63 -10.30 13.25
CA GLU A 335 -16.63 -9.25 13.46
C GLU A 335 -16.06 -7.84 13.32
N PHE A 336 -14.78 -7.65 13.66
CA PHE A 336 -14.07 -6.40 13.47
C PHE A 336 -14.11 -5.88 12.02
N TYR A 337 -14.17 -6.77 11.02
CA TYR A 337 -14.22 -6.41 9.60
C TYR A 337 -15.57 -6.63 8.95
N THR A 338 -16.53 -7.21 9.66
CA THR A 338 -17.82 -7.60 9.05
C THR A 338 -19.01 -6.82 9.60
N THR A 339 -18.88 -6.24 10.81
CA THR A 339 -19.97 -5.53 11.50
C THR A 339 -19.57 -4.12 11.90
N TYR A 340 -20.56 -3.24 11.96
CA TYR A 340 -20.42 -1.89 12.52
C TYR A 340 -21.78 -1.43 13.07
N SER A 341 -21.77 -0.48 14.03
CA SER A 341 -22.96 0.27 14.41
C SER A 341 -23.07 1.54 13.57
N ASP A 342 -24.30 2.00 13.32
CA ASP A 342 -24.55 3.20 12.49
C ASP A 342 -23.87 4.47 13.03
N ASN A 343 -23.58 4.50 14.33
CA ASN A 343 -22.92 5.62 14.99
C ASN A 343 -21.39 5.53 14.98
N ASP A 344 -20.80 4.41 14.52
CA ASP A 344 -19.36 4.21 14.43
C ASP A 344 -18.88 4.32 12.97
N LEU A 345 -18.61 5.57 12.57
CA LEU A 345 -18.16 5.88 11.22
C LEU A 345 -16.81 5.23 10.87
N MET A 346 -15.93 5.07 11.87
CA MET A 346 -14.63 4.39 11.69
C MET A 346 -14.82 2.91 11.42
N ALA A 347 -15.68 2.24 12.19
CA ALA A 347 -16.02 0.82 11.96
C ALA A 347 -16.71 0.63 10.60
N LYS A 348 -17.62 1.54 10.21
CA LYS A 348 -18.26 1.52 8.90
C LYS A 348 -17.22 1.62 7.77
N ALA A 349 -16.28 2.59 7.85
CA ALA A 349 -15.22 2.76 6.87
C ALA A 349 -14.32 1.51 6.79
N ARG A 350 -13.95 0.91 7.91
CA ARG A 350 -13.16 -0.31 7.98
C ARG A 350 -13.83 -1.49 7.30
N VAL A 351 -15.14 -1.70 7.58
CA VAL A 351 -15.91 -2.77 6.95
C VAL A 351 -16.04 -2.57 5.44
N ILE A 352 -16.27 -1.33 4.98
CA ILE A 352 -16.28 -0.99 3.55
C ILE A 352 -14.93 -1.29 2.93
N SER A 353 -13.83 -0.81 3.54
CA SER A 353 -12.46 -1.04 3.06
C SER A 353 -12.12 -2.53 2.96
N ALA A 354 -12.51 -3.34 3.96
CA ALA A 354 -12.29 -4.78 3.93
C ALA A 354 -13.04 -5.47 2.78
N LYS A 355 -14.30 -5.09 2.54
CA LYS A 355 -15.10 -5.64 1.44
C LYS A 355 -14.52 -5.31 0.06
N GLN A 356 -13.87 -4.16 -0.08
CA GLN A 356 -13.25 -3.73 -1.34
C GLN A 356 -12.06 -4.60 -1.76
N LEU A 357 -11.38 -5.29 -0.82
CA LEU A 357 -10.28 -6.21 -1.13
C LEU A 357 -10.67 -7.40 -2.01
N ASN A 358 -11.95 -7.70 -2.14
CA ASN A 358 -12.41 -8.75 -3.04
C ASN A 358 -12.39 -8.34 -4.52
N HIS A 359 -12.22 -7.04 -4.81
CA HIS A 359 -12.26 -6.45 -6.16
C HIS A 359 -11.08 -5.47 -6.32
N VAL A 360 -9.88 -5.93 -6.00
CA VAL A 360 -8.66 -5.12 -6.10
C VAL A 360 -8.08 -5.13 -7.51
N GLU A 361 -7.41 -4.04 -7.85
CA GLU A 361 -6.60 -3.96 -9.06
C GLU A 361 -5.38 -4.88 -8.96
N PRO A 362 -4.94 -5.49 -10.08
CA PRO A 362 -3.61 -6.03 -10.14
C PRO A 362 -2.60 -4.91 -9.84
N VAL A 363 -1.60 -5.18 -9.02
CA VAL A 363 -0.49 -4.25 -8.84
C VAL A 363 0.09 -3.94 -10.21
N LEU A 364 0.11 -2.65 -10.57
CA LEU A 364 0.74 -2.21 -11.82
C LEU A 364 2.20 -2.66 -11.79
N LYS A 365 2.64 -3.32 -12.85
CA LYS A 365 4.05 -3.68 -12.98
C LYS A 365 4.86 -2.39 -12.96
N SER A 366 5.60 -2.16 -11.88
CA SER A 366 6.50 -1.01 -11.81
C SER A 366 7.49 -1.06 -12.97
N SER A 367 7.52 -0.01 -13.75
CA SER A 367 8.51 0.17 -14.81
C SER A 367 9.78 0.76 -14.21
N ARG A 368 10.94 0.41 -14.78
CA ARG A 368 12.23 1.06 -14.45
C ARG A 368 12.14 2.59 -14.47
N ASN A 369 11.27 3.13 -15.32
CA ASN A 369 11.08 4.56 -15.53
C ASN A 369 9.72 5.05 -15.01
N GLN A 370 9.13 4.38 -13.99
CA GLN A 370 7.77 4.68 -13.52
C GLN A 370 7.57 6.15 -13.14
N LYS A 371 8.54 6.75 -12.47
CA LYS A 371 8.49 8.17 -12.10
C LYS A 371 8.40 9.09 -13.33
N ASP A 372 9.17 8.77 -14.36
CA ASP A 372 9.17 9.56 -15.60
C ASP A 372 7.87 9.37 -16.39
N ILE A 373 7.32 8.15 -16.41
CA ILE A 373 6.00 7.86 -16.98
C ILE A 373 4.91 8.68 -16.27
N ASN A 374 4.91 8.69 -14.93
CA ASN A 374 3.96 9.49 -14.15
C ASN A 374 4.10 10.98 -14.48
N ASN A 375 5.32 11.50 -14.62
CA ASN A 375 5.58 12.88 -14.99
C ASN A 375 5.06 13.22 -16.41
N LEU A 376 5.21 12.30 -17.37
CA LEU A 376 4.66 12.46 -18.73
C LEU A 376 3.13 12.53 -18.68
N ILE A 377 2.47 11.61 -17.95
CA ILE A 377 1.01 11.59 -17.79
C ILE A 377 0.54 12.88 -17.12
N ASN A 378 1.17 13.31 -16.04
CA ASN A 378 0.80 14.53 -15.31
C ASN A 378 0.97 15.78 -16.18
N THR A 379 2.00 15.83 -17.02
CA THR A 379 2.20 16.90 -18.00
C THR A 379 1.09 16.91 -19.07
N ALA A 380 0.70 15.74 -19.57
CA ALA A 380 -0.41 15.61 -20.52
C ALA A 380 -1.73 16.06 -19.90
N VAL A 381 -2.03 15.67 -18.65
CA VAL A 381 -3.21 16.15 -17.90
C VAL A 381 -3.24 17.67 -17.86
N GLN A 382 -2.15 18.30 -17.43
CA GLN A 382 -2.07 19.77 -17.35
C GLN A 382 -2.32 20.42 -18.71
N ASN A 383 -1.70 19.91 -19.78
CA ASN A 383 -1.84 20.47 -21.12
C ASN A 383 -3.28 20.32 -21.65
N ILE A 384 -3.92 19.17 -21.39
CA ILE A 384 -5.29 18.90 -21.82
C ILE A 384 -6.29 19.81 -21.07
N LEU A 385 -6.18 19.91 -19.74
CA LEU A 385 -7.09 20.70 -18.92
C LEU A 385 -6.92 22.20 -19.17
N LEU A 386 -5.71 22.65 -19.49
CA LEU A 386 -5.40 24.04 -19.82
C LEU A 386 -5.62 24.40 -21.32
N ASN A 387 -6.21 23.48 -22.12
CA ASN A 387 -6.47 23.69 -23.55
C ASN A 387 -5.22 24.04 -24.38
N LYS A 388 -4.05 23.47 -24.03
CA LYS A 388 -2.80 23.70 -24.78
C LYS A 388 -2.66 22.86 -26.05
N GLY A 389 -3.73 22.20 -26.49
CA GLY A 389 -3.76 21.37 -27.69
C GLY A 389 -4.98 20.46 -27.75
N ASN A 390 -5.13 19.77 -28.87
CA ASN A 390 -6.17 18.76 -29.06
C ASN A 390 -5.86 17.52 -28.21
N THR A 391 -6.85 17.02 -27.47
CA THR A 391 -6.70 15.89 -26.55
C THR A 391 -6.09 14.68 -27.25
N LYS A 392 -6.61 14.27 -28.41
CA LYS A 392 -6.13 13.12 -29.17
C LYS A 392 -4.64 13.26 -29.53
N GLN A 393 -4.24 14.40 -30.09
CA GLN A 393 -2.84 14.67 -30.47
C GLN A 393 -1.90 14.67 -29.26
N LEU A 394 -2.35 15.19 -28.10
CA LEU A 394 -1.56 15.16 -26.86
C LEU A 394 -1.41 13.72 -26.33
N LEU A 395 -2.43 12.87 -26.47
CA LEU A 395 -2.36 11.46 -26.09
C LEU A 395 -1.51 10.62 -27.04
N GLU A 396 -1.56 10.89 -28.36
CA GLU A 396 -0.66 10.26 -29.35
C GLU A 396 0.81 10.61 -29.06
N LYS A 397 1.08 11.87 -28.70
CA LYS A 397 2.42 12.29 -28.26
C LYS A 397 2.83 11.58 -26.97
N LEU A 398 1.94 11.52 -25.97
CA LEU A 398 2.20 10.82 -24.71
C LEU A 398 2.53 9.33 -24.94
N SER A 399 1.78 8.65 -25.80
CA SER A 399 2.01 7.25 -26.19
C SER A 399 3.42 7.05 -26.73
N LYS A 400 3.85 7.93 -27.64
CA LYS A 400 5.19 7.89 -28.21
C LYS A 400 6.28 8.13 -27.15
N ASP A 401 6.15 9.22 -26.38
CA ASP A 401 7.13 9.60 -25.35
C ASP A 401 7.24 8.49 -24.28
N TRP A 402 6.13 7.85 -23.88
CA TRP A 402 6.11 6.70 -22.98
C TRP A 402 6.82 5.48 -23.59
N SER A 403 6.50 5.13 -24.85
CA SER A 403 7.16 4.02 -25.55
C SER A 403 8.69 4.24 -25.66
N ASP A 404 9.14 5.48 -25.86
CA ASP A 404 10.56 5.81 -25.96
C ASP A 404 11.29 5.65 -24.61
N LEU A 405 10.63 5.88 -23.48
CA LEU A 405 11.17 5.60 -22.14
C LEU A 405 11.38 4.11 -21.84
N LEU A 406 10.68 3.23 -22.55
CA LEU A 406 10.75 1.77 -22.32
C LEU A 406 11.83 1.08 -23.17
N LYS A 407 12.41 1.77 -24.16
CA LYS A 407 13.53 1.30 -24.99
C LYS A 407 14.85 1.43 -24.24
#